data_67909f0b2510610f89b00ecb052f6204
#
_entry.id   67909f0b2510610f89b00ecb052f6204
#
_cell.length_a   1.000
_cell.length_b   1.000
_cell.length_c   1.000
_cell.angle_alpha   90.00
_cell.angle_beta   90.00
_cell.angle_gamma   90.00
#
_symmetry.space_group_name_H-M   'P 1'
#
loop_
_entity.id
_entity.type
_entity.pdbx_description
1 polymer ?
#
loop_
_entity_poly.entity_id
_entity_poly.type
_entity_poly.pdbx_seq_one_letter_code
_entity_poly.pdbx_strand_id
1 'polypeptide(L)'
;SITTDCIVGHPYEDDECFNEYYDFCKEINFSKLHVFPYSIRNGTAAASMPQVDDEIKKIRVHKLLKLSDELELEYYSKFLGEELDVLTEEYEGEYTVGFTSNYIKVYLKGEYKLNQIYTCKLEKINKMNVYASVASCLKEESKI
;
A
#
# COMPACT_ATOMS: atom_id res chain seq x y z
N SER A 1 -6.63 -1.30 8.04
CA SER A 1 -5.49 -0.66 7.38
C SER A 1 -5.59 0.85 7.52
N ILE A 2 -4.49 1.48 7.86
CA ILE A 2 -4.39 2.94 7.98
C ILE A 2 -3.33 3.42 7.00
N THR A 3 -3.74 4.27 6.06
CA THR A 3 -2.85 4.86 5.06
C THR A 3 -2.84 6.38 5.19
N THR A 4 -1.83 7.02 4.64
CA THR A 4 -1.75 8.48 4.60
C THR A 4 -1.08 8.97 3.32
N ASP A 5 -1.40 10.20 2.95
CA ASP A 5 -0.73 10.89 1.87
C ASP A 5 0.43 11.71 2.44
N CYS A 6 1.59 11.59 1.83
CA CYS A 6 2.82 12.26 2.23
C CYS A 6 3.28 13.20 1.13
N ILE A 7 3.24 14.50 1.40
CA ILE A 7 3.80 15.51 0.50
C ILE A 7 5.19 15.88 1.01
N VAL A 8 6.19 15.74 0.15
CA VAL A 8 7.61 15.91 0.49
C VAL A 8 8.20 17.09 -0.25
N GLY A 9 9.03 17.88 0.43
CA GLY A 9 9.74 19.00 -0.18
C GLY A 9 8.92 20.29 -0.20
N HIS A 10 7.99 20.46 0.72
CA HIS A 10 7.32 21.75 0.94
C HIS A 10 8.36 22.82 1.26
N PRO A 11 8.18 24.08 0.82
CA PRO A 11 9.09 25.19 1.18
C PRO A 11 9.39 25.23 2.68
N TYR A 12 10.65 25.51 3.01
CA TYR A 12 11.19 25.50 4.39
C TYR A 12 11.30 24.12 5.06
N GLU A 13 10.99 23.03 4.39
CA GLU A 13 11.28 21.70 4.91
C GLU A 13 12.81 21.49 4.92
N ASP A 14 13.42 21.52 6.10
CA ASP A 14 14.83 21.21 6.29
C ASP A 14 15.01 19.72 6.64
N ASP A 15 16.26 19.30 6.84
CA ASP A 15 16.57 17.90 7.17
C ASP A 15 15.96 17.49 8.52
N GLU A 16 15.92 18.40 9.48
CA GLU A 16 15.33 18.13 10.80
C GLU A 16 13.82 17.90 10.68
N CYS A 17 13.12 18.76 9.95
CA CYS A 17 11.68 18.61 9.69
C CYS A 17 11.38 17.30 8.97
N PHE A 18 12.17 16.94 7.94
CA PHE A 18 12.00 15.70 7.22
C PHE A 18 12.24 14.48 8.10
N ASN A 19 13.29 14.51 8.92
CA ASN A 19 13.60 13.39 9.82
C ASN A 19 12.51 13.18 10.86
N GLU A 20 11.97 14.25 11.44
CA GLU A 20 10.81 14.17 12.34
C GLU A 20 9.60 13.57 11.65
N TYR A 21 9.34 13.96 10.41
CA TYR A 21 8.25 13.44 9.62
C TYR A 21 8.42 11.95 9.31
N TYR A 22 9.62 11.56 8.91
CA TYR A 22 9.97 10.15 8.66
C TYR A 22 9.76 9.29 9.91
N ASP A 23 10.28 9.74 11.05
CA ASP A 23 10.16 9.03 12.32
C ASP A 23 8.69 8.93 12.77
N PHE A 24 7.92 9.99 12.57
CA PHE A 24 6.48 10.00 12.85
C PHE A 24 5.73 8.95 12.03
N CYS A 25 5.99 8.89 10.73
CA CYS A 25 5.36 7.89 9.86
C CYS A 25 5.68 6.46 10.28
N LYS A 26 6.92 6.25 10.72
CA LYS A 26 7.37 4.94 11.21
C LYS A 26 6.72 4.59 12.54
N GLU A 27 6.62 5.55 13.46
CA GLU A 27 6.04 5.37 14.80
C GLU A 27 4.54 5.05 14.74
N ILE A 28 3.78 5.77 13.90
CA ILE A 28 2.35 5.52 13.70
C ILE A 28 2.11 4.13 13.08
N ASN A 29 3.10 3.61 12.37
CA ASN A 29 3.02 2.29 11.75
C ASN A 29 1.89 2.17 10.72
N PHE A 30 1.85 3.12 9.79
CA PHE A 30 0.90 3.06 8.68
C PHE A 30 1.08 1.77 7.87
N SER A 31 0.00 1.28 7.29
CA SER A 31 0.07 0.11 6.40
C SER A 31 0.63 0.48 5.02
N LYS A 32 0.51 1.73 4.62
CA LYS A 32 1.06 2.24 3.37
C LYS A 32 1.14 3.77 3.40
N LEU A 33 2.15 4.33 2.74
CA LEU A 33 2.30 5.76 2.50
C LEU A 33 2.12 6.04 1.01
N HIS A 34 1.30 7.03 0.69
CA HIS A 34 1.18 7.56 -0.68
C HIS A 34 2.07 8.80 -0.77
N VAL A 35 3.22 8.67 -1.40
CA VAL A 35 4.27 9.70 -1.39
C VAL A 35 4.22 10.52 -2.67
N PHE A 36 4.14 11.85 -2.50
CA PHE A 36 4.11 12.81 -3.60
C PHE A 36 5.15 13.90 -3.37
N PRO A 37 5.94 14.27 -4.40
CA PRO A 37 6.76 15.47 -4.28
C PRO A 37 5.87 16.71 -4.30
N TYR A 38 6.23 17.72 -3.50
CA TYR A 38 5.56 19.01 -3.56
C TYR A 38 5.72 19.62 -4.96
N SER A 39 4.64 20.11 -5.53
CA SER A 39 4.63 20.83 -6.79
C SER A 39 4.06 22.24 -6.59
N ILE A 40 4.67 23.21 -7.27
CA ILE A 40 4.25 24.62 -7.19
C ILE A 40 2.84 24.77 -7.80
N ARG A 41 1.95 25.42 -7.03
CA ARG A 41 0.62 25.82 -7.53
C ARG A 41 0.52 27.32 -7.50
N ASN A 42 0.29 27.91 -8.66
CA ASN A 42 0.13 29.35 -8.79
C ASN A 42 -1.01 29.87 -7.92
N GLY A 43 -0.81 31.06 -7.32
CA GLY A 43 -1.80 31.71 -6.47
C GLY A 43 -1.76 31.25 -5.00
N THR A 44 -0.85 30.34 -4.62
CA THR A 44 -0.67 29.95 -3.23
C THR A 44 0.51 30.71 -2.59
N ALA A 45 0.47 30.85 -1.26
CA ALA A 45 1.58 31.48 -0.53
C ALA A 45 2.88 30.66 -0.70
N ALA A 46 2.78 29.33 -0.71
CA ALA A 46 3.94 28.45 -0.86
C ALA A 46 4.66 28.63 -2.21
N ALA A 47 3.96 29.03 -3.27
CA ALA A 47 4.56 29.27 -4.58
C ALA A 47 5.59 30.41 -4.58
N SER A 48 5.46 31.39 -3.70
CA SER A 48 6.36 32.53 -3.57
C SER A 48 7.48 32.33 -2.53
N MET A 49 7.48 31.22 -1.82
CA MET A 49 8.49 30.89 -0.82
C MET A 49 9.72 30.25 -1.47
N PRO A 50 10.91 30.33 -0.82
CA PRO A 50 12.09 29.61 -1.26
C PRO A 50 11.81 28.12 -1.38
N GLN A 51 12.06 27.53 -2.55
CA GLN A 51 11.78 26.13 -2.85
C GLN A 51 12.91 25.22 -2.37
N VAL A 52 12.56 23.99 -1.98
CA VAL A 52 13.55 22.94 -1.70
C VAL A 52 14.18 22.49 -3.01
N ASP A 53 15.50 22.26 -3.00
CA ASP A 53 16.23 21.76 -4.15
C ASP A 53 15.63 20.44 -4.67
N ASP A 54 15.50 20.32 -6.00
CA ASP A 54 14.86 19.15 -6.63
C ASP A 54 15.61 17.85 -6.34
N GLU A 55 16.93 17.87 -6.23
CA GLU A 55 17.72 16.67 -5.90
C GLU A 55 17.45 16.22 -4.46
N ILE A 56 17.36 17.16 -3.53
CA ILE A 56 17.02 16.86 -2.14
C ILE A 56 15.61 16.29 -2.06
N LYS A 57 14.67 16.87 -2.80
CA LYS A 57 13.28 16.41 -2.88
C LYS A 57 13.20 14.96 -3.38
N LYS A 58 13.94 14.62 -4.43
CA LYS A 58 14.02 13.25 -4.96
C LYS A 58 14.54 12.26 -3.92
N ILE A 59 15.60 12.63 -3.21
CA ILE A 59 16.18 11.78 -2.16
C ILE A 59 15.16 11.50 -1.07
N ARG A 60 14.45 12.54 -0.63
CA ARG A 60 13.43 12.41 0.42
C ARG A 60 12.24 11.58 -0.02
N VAL A 61 11.76 11.78 -1.25
CA VAL A 61 10.70 10.95 -1.85
C VAL A 61 11.13 9.48 -1.85
N HIS A 62 12.36 9.20 -2.29
CA HIS A 62 12.88 7.83 -2.36
C HIS A 62 12.95 7.17 -0.97
N LYS A 63 13.39 7.91 0.04
CA LYS A 63 13.43 7.41 1.42
C LYS A 63 12.04 7.03 1.94
N LEU A 64 11.02 7.87 1.68
CA LEU A 64 9.65 7.59 2.12
C LEU A 64 9.00 6.46 1.32
N LEU A 65 9.30 6.33 0.04
CA LEU A 65 8.83 5.19 -0.76
C LEU A 65 9.39 3.87 -0.23
N LYS A 66 10.67 3.87 0.13
CA LYS A 66 11.30 2.70 0.76
C LYS A 66 10.66 2.36 2.10
N LEU A 67 10.40 3.37 2.93
CA LEU A 67 9.69 3.19 4.20
C LEU A 67 8.29 2.63 3.96
N SER A 68 7.57 3.14 2.96
CA SER A 68 6.24 2.63 2.59
C SER A 68 6.27 1.14 2.26
N ASP A 69 7.26 0.69 1.48
CA ASP A 69 7.42 -0.72 1.14
C ASP A 69 7.68 -1.58 2.38
N GLU A 70 8.53 -1.10 3.29
CA GLU A 70 8.82 -1.78 4.57
C GLU A 70 7.57 -1.90 5.45
N LEU A 71 6.79 -0.82 5.56
CA LEU A 71 5.54 -0.79 6.33
C LEU A 71 4.49 -1.71 5.72
N GLU A 72 4.36 -1.71 4.42
CA GLU A 72 3.40 -2.56 3.69
C GLU A 72 3.75 -4.04 3.86
N LEU A 73 5.03 -4.40 3.75
CA LEU A 73 5.50 -5.76 3.98
C LEU A 73 5.22 -6.21 5.41
N GLU A 74 5.48 -5.36 6.39
CA GLU A 74 5.20 -5.64 7.79
C GLU A 74 3.70 -5.84 8.02
N TYR A 75 2.87 -4.99 7.42
CA TYR A 75 1.42 -5.11 7.51
C TYR A 75 0.92 -6.44 6.93
N TYR A 76 1.35 -6.81 5.73
CA TYR A 76 0.96 -8.07 5.09
C TYR A 76 1.42 -9.28 5.90
N SER A 77 2.61 -9.21 6.47
CA SER A 77 3.19 -10.31 7.25
C SER A 77 2.36 -10.68 8.47
N LYS A 78 1.62 -9.73 9.04
CA LYS A 78 0.73 -9.97 10.19
C LYS A 78 -0.41 -10.94 9.86
N PHE A 79 -0.79 -11.05 8.60
CA PHE A 79 -1.93 -11.85 8.16
C PHE A 79 -1.54 -13.19 7.53
N LEU A 80 -0.25 -13.48 7.43
CA LEU A 80 0.21 -14.77 6.91
C LEU A 80 -0.27 -15.91 7.82
N GLY A 81 -0.82 -16.93 7.20
CA GLY A 81 -1.40 -18.07 7.90
C GLY A 81 -2.86 -17.89 8.29
N GLU A 82 -3.41 -16.69 8.17
CA GLU A 82 -4.81 -16.41 8.46
C GLU A 82 -5.70 -16.68 7.24
N GLU A 83 -6.95 -17.01 7.51
CA GLU A 83 -7.99 -17.12 6.50
C GLU A 83 -8.76 -15.81 6.41
N LEU A 84 -8.79 -15.22 5.21
CA LEU A 84 -9.47 -13.98 4.94
C LEU A 84 -10.37 -14.11 3.71
N ASP A 85 -11.45 -13.37 3.68
CA ASP A 85 -12.33 -13.31 2.53
C ASP A 85 -11.73 -12.38 1.47
N VAL A 86 -11.67 -12.89 0.23
CA VAL A 86 -11.11 -12.20 -0.93
C VAL A 86 -12.18 -12.04 -1.99
N LEU A 87 -12.44 -10.81 -2.38
CA LEU A 87 -13.31 -10.51 -3.53
C LEU A 87 -12.44 -10.52 -4.80
N THR A 88 -12.71 -11.44 -5.70
CA THR A 88 -11.98 -11.56 -6.97
C THR A 88 -12.41 -10.48 -7.96
N GLU A 89 -11.45 -9.86 -8.64
CA GLU A 89 -11.70 -8.73 -9.54
C GLU A 89 -11.18 -8.91 -10.96
N GLU A 90 -10.01 -9.51 -11.13
CA GLU A 90 -9.37 -9.61 -12.44
C GLU A 90 -8.45 -10.84 -12.57
N TYR A 91 -8.03 -11.10 -13.79
CA TYR A 91 -7.02 -12.12 -14.07
C TYR A 91 -5.69 -11.46 -14.44
N GLU A 92 -4.61 -11.93 -13.83
CA GLU A 92 -3.24 -11.54 -14.16
C GLU A 92 -2.41 -12.80 -14.43
N GLY A 93 -2.09 -13.09 -15.69
CA GLY A 93 -1.34 -14.27 -16.07
C GLY A 93 -2.03 -15.56 -15.61
N GLU A 94 -1.34 -16.34 -14.81
CA GLU A 94 -1.86 -17.60 -14.26
C GLU A 94 -2.66 -17.42 -12.97
N TYR A 95 -2.87 -16.18 -12.55
CA TYR A 95 -3.50 -15.87 -11.27
C TYR A 95 -4.84 -15.16 -11.42
N THR A 96 -5.74 -15.46 -10.50
CA THR A 96 -6.91 -14.65 -10.23
C THR A 96 -6.54 -13.69 -9.09
N VAL A 97 -6.80 -12.41 -9.27
CA VAL A 97 -6.43 -11.37 -8.32
C VAL A 97 -7.68 -10.82 -7.67
N GLY A 98 -7.58 -10.59 -6.38
CA GLY A 98 -8.66 -9.99 -5.60
C GLY A 98 -8.12 -9.23 -4.39
N PHE A 99 -9.05 -8.68 -3.62
CA PHE A 99 -8.73 -7.88 -2.44
C PHE A 99 -9.48 -8.37 -1.21
N THR A 100 -8.79 -8.34 -0.09
CA THR A 100 -9.43 -8.55 1.22
C THR A 100 -10.18 -7.28 1.66
N SER A 101 -11.02 -7.38 2.67
CA SER A 101 -11.73 -6.22 3.24
C SER A 101 -10.78 -5.19 3.87
N ASN A 102 -9.60 -5.61 4.27
CA ASN A 102 -8.54 -4.74 4.78
C ASN A 102 -7.50 -4.36 3.73
N TYR A 103 -7.88 -4.41 2.43
CA TYR A 103 -7.13 -3.90 1.28
C TYR A 103 -5.81 -4.61 0.97
N ILE A 104 -5.71 -5.89 1.28
CA ILE A 104 -4.57 -6.70 0.83
C ILE A 104 -4.87 -7.25 -0.55
N LYS A 105 -4.02 -6.95 -1.53
CA LYS A 105 -4.08 -7.54 -2.86
C LYS A 105 -3.55 -8.97 -2.79
N VAL A 106 -4.37 -9.91 -3.24
CA VAL A 106 -4.07 -11.35 -3.12
C VAL A 106 -4.06 -12.01 -4.50
N TYR A 107 -3.08 -12.87 -4.71
CA TYR A 107 -2.90 -13.66 -5.93
C TYR A 107 -3.28 -15.11 -5.64
N LEU A 108 -4.29 -15.60 -6.36
CA LEU A 108 -4.76 -16.99 -6.30
C LEU A 108 -4.35 -17.71 -7.57
N LYS A 109 -3.53 -18.76 -7.47
CA LYS A 109 -3.12 -19.51 -8.64
C LYS A 109 -4.29 -20.27 -9.25
N GLY A 110 -4.50 -20.08 -10.54
CA GLY A 110 -5.59 -20.69 -11.29
C GLY A 110 -6.66 -19.69 -11.68
N GLU A 111 -7.68 -20.20 -12.34
CA GLU A 111 -8.80 -19.41 -12.83
C GLU A 111 -10.02 -19.61 -11.95
N TYR A 112 -10.37 -18.61 -11.19
CA TYR A 112 -11.56 -18.55 -10.35
C TYR A 112 -12.56 -17.57 -10.93
N LYS A 113 -13.85 -17.74 -10.64
CA LYS A 113 -14.86 -16.78 -11.08
C LYS A 113 -14.61 -15.41 -10.49
N LEU A 114 -14.76 -14.37 -11.32
CA LEU A 114 -14.64 -12.97 -10.88
C LEU A 114 -15.90 -12.52 -10.16
N ASN A 115 -15.76 -11.44 -9.39
CA ASN A 115 -16.84 -10.86 -8.57
C ASN A 115 -17.47 -11.86 -7.60
N GLN A 116 -16.65 -12.77 -7.09
CA GLN A 116 -17.01 -13.78 -6.09
C GLN A 116 -16.17 -13.59 -4.84
N ILE A 117 -16.72 -13.98 -3.70
CA ILE A 117 -16.00 -13.98 -2.43
C ILE A 117 -15.55 -15.41 -2.12
N TYR A 118 -14.24 -15.57 -1.99
CA TYR A 118 -13.62 -16.83 -1.58
C TYR A 118 -12.92 -16.64 -0.25
N THR A 119 -13.08 -17.56 0.67
CA THR A 119 -12.27 -17.61 1.88
C THR A 119 -10.92 -18.21 1.51
N CYS A 120 -9.86 -17.46 1.71
CA CYS A 120 -8.51 -17.81 1.29
C CYS A 120 -7.55 -17.79 2.46
N LYS A 121 -6.63 -18.75 2.48
CA LYS A 121 -5.53 -18.76 3.44
C LYS A 121 -4.32 -18.05 2.82
N LEU A 122 -3.85 -17.00 3.47
CA LEU A 122 -2.65 -16.28 3.03
C LEU A 122 -1.41 -17.11 3.39
N GLU A 123 -0.62 -17.44 2.38
CA GLU A 123 0.46 -18.43 2.55
C GLU A 123 1.86 -17.84 2.49
N LYS A 124 2.12 -16.92 1.55
CA LYS A 124 3.46 -16.35 1.37
C LYS A 124 3.43 -14.96 0.73
N ILE A 125 4.53 -14.25 0.92
CA ILE A 125 4.81 -12.98 0.27
C ILE A 125 6.07 -13.14 -0.57
N ASN A 126 6.01 -12.72 -1.83
CA ASN A 126 7.16 -12.68 -2.72
C ASN A 126 7.12 -11.39 -3.52
N LYS A 127 8.19 -10.58 -3.45
CA LYS A 127 8.28 -9.29 -4.14
C LYS A 127 7.03 -8.40 -3.94
N MET A 128 6.62 -8.26 -2.69
CA MET A 128 5.44 -7.47 -2.27
C MET A 128 4.08 -8.05 -2.70
N ASN A 129 4.05 -9.20 -3.35
CA ASN A 129 2.82 -9.88 -3.72
C ASN A 129 2.46 -10.93 -2.68
N VAL A 130 1.18 -10.94 -2.28
CA VAL A 130 0.65 -11.92 -1.32
C VAL A 130 -0.03 -13.04 -2.08
N TYR A 131 0.41 -14.26 -1.84
CA TYR A 131 -0.13 -15.47 -2.46
C TYR A 131 -0.95 -16.26 -1.46
N ALA A 132 -2.11 -16.72 -1.88
CA ALA A 132 -3.02 -17.47 -1.04
C ALA A 132 -3.61 -18.68 -1.77
N SER A 133 -4.19 -19.57 -1.01
CA SER A 133 -4.97 -20.70 -1.52
C SER A 133 -6.42 -20.58 -1.10
N VAL A 134 -7.34 -21.05 -1.95
CA VAL A 134 -8.76 -21.01 -1.68
C VAL A 134 -9.13 -22.14 -0.71
N ALA A 135 -9.78 -21.77 0.41
CA ALA A 135 -10.32 -22.73 1.37
C ALA A 135 -11.80 -23.02 1.10
N SER A 136 -12.59 -22.00 0.76
CA SER A 136 -14.02 -22.16 0.45
C SER A 136 -14.56 -20.97 -0.35
N CYS A 137 -15.74 -21.14 -0.96
CA CYS A 137 -16.45 -20.08 -1.67
C CYS A 137 -17.74 -19.76 -0.94
N LEU A 138 -17.88 -18.55 -0.40
CA LEU A 138 -19.07 -18.13 0.35
C LEU A 138 -20.31 -18.03 -0.53
N LYS A 139 -20.15 -17.69 -1.80
CA LYS A 139 -21.28 -17.43 -2.68
C LYS A 139 -21.95 -18.70 -3.23
N GLU A 140 -21.28 -19.83 -3.24
CA GLU A 140 -21.87 -21.12 -3.64
C GLU A 140 -22.90 -21.59 -2.62
N GLU A 141 -22.72 -21.23 -1.34
CA GLU A 141 -23.65 -21.57 -0.26
C GLU A 141 -24.94 -20.73 -0.32
N SER A 142 -24.92 -19.57 -0.97
CA SER A 142 -26.07 -18.66 -1.06
C SER A 142 -27.00 -18.94 -2.25
N LYS A 143 -26.68 -19.91 -3.10
CA LYS A 143 -27.47 -20.28 -4.28
C LYS A 143 -28.53 -21.35 -4.04
N ILE A 144 -28.75 -21.71 -2.83
CA ILE A 144 -29.73 -22.72 -2.46
C ILE A 144 -31.08 -22.08 -2.21
#